data_1e5fcbc4efca0fce03aa07f4fd75787a
#
_entry.id   1e5fcbc4efca0fce03aa07f4fd75787a
#
_cell.length_a   1.000
_cell.length_b   1.000
_cell.length_c   1.000
_cell.angle_alpha   90.00
_cell.angle_beta   90.00
_cell.angle_gamma   90.00
#
_symmetry.space_group_name_H-M   'P 1'
#
loop_
_entity.id
_entity.type
_entity.pdbx_description
1 polymer ?
#
loop_
_entity_poly.entity_id
_entity_poly.type
_entity_poly.pdbx_seq_one_letter_code
_entity_poly.pdbx_strand_id
1 'polypeptide(L)'
;MIHLEKITWDNADDVIALRVAREQKDFLPSNIDSLVDAYLSLSEGKHVYPFAIYNDKKAVGFIMIDYSHDWSGYKHEAWLNSDEYKFYKDKPYYYIWRFMIDKRFQGRGYGREAIRQAIEFVKTFPCGEAEYCVLSYSPTNEAAKKFYESVGFVEINGDGYYEENDERSAVLKL
;
A
#
# COMPACT_ATOMS: atom_id res chain seq x y z
N MET A 1 4.03 20.57 6.58
CA MET A 1 3.67 20.11 5.21
C MET A 1 3.93 18.61 5.13
N ILE A 2 3.02 17.83 4.52
CA ILE A 2 3.21 16.37 4.38
C ILE A 2 4.26 16.10 3.30
N HIS A 3 5.16 15.15 3.57
CA HIS A 3 6.15 14.66 2.63
C HIS A 3 6.59 13.23 2.99
N LEU A 4 7.21 12.55 2.05
CA LEU A 4 7.74 11.20 2.20
C LEU A 4 9.25 11.26 2.43
N GLU A 5 9.73 10.54 3.43
CA GLU A 5 11.16 10.42 3.73
C GLU A 5 11.59 8.95 3.72
N LYS A 6 12.79 8.69 3.23
CA LYS A 6 13.40 7.36 3.35
C LYS A 6 13.58 7.00 4.82
N ILE A 7 13.41 5.73 5.13
CA ILE A 7 13.66 5.22 6.47
C ILE A 7 15.15 4.99 6.64
N THR A 8 15.70 5.57 7.70
CA THR A 8 17.13 5.53 8.06
C THR A 8 17.27 5.21 9.54
N TRP A 9 18.49 5.06 10.02
CA TRP A 9 18.77 4.91 11.44
C TRP A 9 18.23 6.07 12.29
N ASP A 10 18.17 7.26 11.73
CA ASP A 10 17.74 8.47 12.48
C ASP A 10 16.24 8.53 12.72
N ASN A 11 15.41 7.82 11.92
CA ASN A 11 13.96 7.90 12.01
C ASN A 11 13.26 6.53 12.15
N ALA A 12 13.98 5.43 12.11
CA ALA A 12 13.39 4.09 12.18
C ALA A 12 12.57 3.89 13.47
N ASP A 13 13.07 4.33 14.61
CA ASP A 13 12.37 4.19 15.90
C ASP A 13 11.05 4.96 15.92
N ASP A 14 11.01 6.16 15.34
CA ASP A 14 9.80 6.95 15.21
C ASP A 14 8.75 6.22 14.35
N VAL A 15 9.17 5.63 13.22
CA VAL A 15 8.28 4.86 12.34
C VAL A 15 7.77 3.59 13.02
N ILE A 16 8.65 2.86 13.70
CA ILE A 16 8.32 1.65 14.45
C ILE A 16 7.34 1.94 15.59
N ALA A 17 7.41 3.14 16.18
CA ALA A 17 6.53 3.55 17.26
C ALA A 17 5.10 3.93 16.83
N LEU A 18 4.85 4.17 15.53
CA LEU A 18 3.52 4.51 15.02
C LEU A 18 2.52 3.36 15.21
N ARG A 19 1.28 3.70 15.49
CA ARG A 19 0.21 2.70 15.72
C ARG A 19 -1.10 3.16 15.08
N VAL A 20 -1.79 2.23 14.45
CA VAL A 20 -3.16 2.43 14.00
C VAL A 20 -4.14 2.37 15.17
N ALA A 21 -5.39 2.76 14.97
CA ALA A 21 -6.46 2.58 15.93
C ALA A 21 -6.69 1.07 16.21
N ARG A 22 -7.29 0.77 17.37
CA ARG A 22 -7.44 -0.64 17.82
C ARG A 22 -8.23 -1.49 16.82
N GLU A 23 -9.28 -0.92 16.27
CA GLU A 23 -10.16 -1.53 15.29
C GLU A 23 -9.53 -1.74 13.91
N GLN A 24 -8.36 -1.14 13.67
CA GLN A 24 -7.62 -1.25 12.41
C GLN A 24 -6.47 -2.25 12.45
N LYS A 25 -6.19 -2.84 13.63
CA LYS A 25 -4.99 -3.67 13.83
C LYS A 25 -5.00 -4.95 13.00
N ASP A 26 -6.18 -5.47 12.70
CA ASP A 26 -6.34 -6.72 11.97
C ASP A 26 -6.25 -6.51 10.43
N PHE A 27 -6.21 -5.25 9.98
CA PHE A 27 -6.13 -4.93 8.55
C PHE A 27 -4.71 -4.79 8.00
N LEU A 28 -3.71 -4.68 8.85
CA LEU A 28 -2.32 -4.58 8.41
C LEU A 28 -1.33 -5.01 9.50
N PRO A 29 -0.18 -5.58 9.11
CA PRO A 29 0.88 -5.94 10.03
C PRO A 29 1.51 -4.70 10.69
N SER A 30 2.34 -4.92 11.70
CA SER A 30 3.09 -3.83 12.32
C SER A 30 4.12 -3.23 11.34
N ASN A 31 4.56 -2.00 11.63
CA ASN A 31 5.62 -1.39 10.82
C ASN A 31 6.94 -2.14 10.91
N ILE A 32 7.21 -2.85 12.02
CA ILE A 32 8.39 -3.73 12.13
C ILE A 32 8.27 -4.88 11.13
N ASP A 33 7.15 -5.60 11.12
CA ASP A 33 6.92 -6.72 10.21
C ASP A 33 7.03 -6.24 8.76
N SER A 34 6.44 -5.08 8.45
CA SER A 34 6.51 -4.48 7.11
C SER A 34 7.94 -4.12 6.69
N LEU A 35 8.79 -3.66 7.62
CA LEU A 35 10.21 -3.39 7.33
C LEU A 35 11.02 -4.66 7.15
N VAL A 36 10.66 -5.74 7.86
CA VAL A 36 11.24 -7.07 7.63
C VAL A 36 10.86 -7.58 6.24
N ASP A 37 9.59 -7.48 5.86
CA ASP A 37 9.12 -7.83 4.51
C ASP A 37 9.87 -7.05 3.42
N ALA A 38 10.06 -5.74 3.63
CA ALA A 38 10.83 -4.91 2.72
C ALA A 38 12.29 -5.38 2.60
N TYR A 39 12.94 -5.69 3.72
CA TYR A 39 14.31 -6.19 3.72
C TYR A 39 14.43 -7.52 2.95
N LEU A 40 13.53 -8.47 3.21
CA LEU A 40 13.52 -9.77 2.54
C LEU A 40 13.31 -9.61 1.03
N SER A 41 12.36 -8.78 0.63
CA SER A 41 12.10 -8.48 -0.78
C SER A 41 13.32 -7.85 -1.47
N LEU A 42 13.95 -6.87 -0.84
CA LEU A 42 15.16 -6.22 -1.36
C LEU A 42 16.33 -7.22 -1.46
N SER A 43 16.48 -8.16 -0.51
CA SER A 43 17.51 -9.19 -0.53
C SER A 43 17.34 -10.22 -1.66
N GLU A 44 16.11 -10.37 -2.14
CA GLU A 44 15.74 -11.17 -3.31
C GLU A 44 15.85 -10.40 -4.65
N GLY A 45 16.31 -9.15 -4.59
CA GLY A 45 16.47 -8.30 -5.78
C GLY A 45 15.17 -7.65 -6.27
N LYS A 46 14.10 -7.68 -5.47
CA LYS A 46 12.84 -6.99 -5.76
C LYS A 46 12.95 -5.50 -5.43
N HIS A 47 12.05 -4.71 -6.00
CA HIS A 47 12.04 -3.26 -5.82
C HIS A 47 10.96 -2.84 -4.82
N VAL A 48 11.37 -2.44 -3.64
CA VAL A 48 10.48 -2.01 -2.56
C VAL A 48 10.93 -0.66 -2.01
N TYR A 49 9.98 0.21 -1.76
CA TYR A 49 10.19 1.59 -1.30
C TYR A 49 9.40 1.85 -0.02
N PRO A 50 9.96 1.54 1.16
CA PRO A 50 9.37 1.93 2.44
C PRO A 50 9.67 3.41 2.72
N PHE A 51 8.62 4.19 3.01
CA PHE A 51 8.74 5.60 3.39
C PHE A 51 8.04 5.89 4.71
N ALA A 52 8.67 6.72 5.52
CA ALA A 52 8.02 7.45 6.59
C ALA A 52 7.21 8.61 6.00
N ILE A 53 6.00 8.82 6.50
CA ILE A 53 5.18 9.99 6.19
C ILE A 53 5.40 11.02 7.30
N TYR A 54 5.88 12.19 6.94
CA TYR A 54 6.11 13.29 7.86
C TYR A 54 5.10 14.41 7.67
N ASN A 55 4.73 15.04 8.79
CA ASN A 55 4.19 16.39 8.79
C ASN A 55 5.24 17.31 9.40
N ASP A 56 5.89 18.11 8.58
CA ASP A 56 7.08 18.91 8.94
C ASP A 56 8.18 18.00 9.54
N LYS A 57 8.45 18.12 10.83
CA LYS A 57 9.49 17.34 11.52
C LYS A 57 8.96 16.11 12.26
N LYS A 58 7.69 15.76 12.10
CA LYS A 58 7.06 14.71 12.88
C LYS A 58 6.60 13.55 12.00
N ALA A 59 7.05 12.35 12.31
CA ALA A 59 6.53 11.14 11.70
C ALA A 59 5.05 10.95 12.08
N VAL A 60 4.19 10.82 11.08
CA VAL A 60 2.73 10.71 11.25
C VAL A 60 2.15 9.47 10.60
N GLY A 61 2.91 8.74 9.78
CA GLY A 61 2.46 7.55 9.09
C GLY A 61 3.58 6.80 8.41
N PHE A 62 3.21 5.72 7.75
CA PHE A 62 4.10 4.84 6.99
C PHE A 62 3.41 4.44 5.68
N ILE A 63 4.18 4.35 4.61
CA ILE A 63 3.74 3.80 3.33
C ILE A 63 4.86 2.96 2.73
N MET A 64 4.50 1.83 2.12
CA MET A 64 5.44 0.97 1.41
C MET A 64 4.88 0.64 0.03
N ILE A 65 5.71 0.86 -0.97
CA ILE A 65 5.35 0.67 -2.37
C ILE A 65 6.31 -0.35 -2.95
N ASP A 66 5.82 -1.28 -3.74
CA ASP A 66 6.66 -2.16 -4.54
C ASP A 66 6.34 -2.05 -6.04
N TYR A 67 7.13 -2.73 -6.86
CA TYR A 67 6.96 -2.76 -8.31
C TYR A 67 6.77 -4.19 -8.77
N SER A 68 5.69 -4.45 -9.49
CA SER A 68 5.31 -5.79 -9.98
C SER A 68 5.31 -6.81 -8.86
N HIS A 69 4.43 -6.61 -7.87
CA HIS A 69 4.31 -7.48 -6.69
C HIS A 69 4.27 -8.96 -7.07
N ASP A 70 5.08 -9.75 -6.37
CA ASP A 70 5.21 -11.18 -6.65
C ASP A 70 4.09 -11.98 -5.98
N TRP A 71 3.12 -12.38 -6.78
CA TRP A 71 2.02 -13.25 -6.37
C TRP A 71 2.32 -14.75 -6.53
N SER A 72 3.55 -15.13 -6.90
CA SER A 72 3.89 -16.55 -7.19
C SER A 72 3.69 -17.48 -5.99
N GLY A 73 3.75 -16.94 -4.78
CA GLY A 73 3.44 -17.65 -3.53
C GLY A 73 1.94 -17.86 -3.28
N TYR A 74 1.08 -17.14 -3.98
CA TYR A 74 -0.36 -17.20 -3.82
C TYR A 74 -0.93 -18.29 -4.71
N LYS A 75 -1.20 -19.47 -4.15
CA LYS A 75 -1.60 -20.67 -4.90
C LYS A 75 -3.10 -20.96 -4.85
N HIS A 76 -3.93 -20.00 -4.46
CA HIS A 76 -5.37 -20.18 -4.41
C HIS A 76 -5.94 -20.22 -5.84
N GLU A 77 -6.48 -21.37 -6.25
CA GLU A 77 -6.94 -21.59 -7.63
C GLU A 77 -8.03 -20.59 -8.06
N ALA A 78 -8.96 -20.27 -7.17
CA ALA A 78 -10.01 -19.30 -7.44
C ALA A 78 -9.44 -17.91 -7.74
N TRP A 79 -8.41 -17.47 -6.99
CA TRP A 79 -7.75 -16.18 -7.25
C TRP A 79 -7.01 -16.17 -8.59
N LEU A 80 -6.25 -17.25 -8.92
CA LEU A 80 -5.55 -17.37 -10.20
C LEU A 80 -6.51 -17.35 -11.41
N ASN A 81 -7.78 -17.69 -11.20
CA ASN A 81 -8.82 -17.63 -12.21
C ASN A 81 -9.63 -16.33 -12.18
N SER A 82 -9.43 -15.47 -11.20
CA SER A 82 -10.15 -14.21 -11.05
C SER A 82 -9.84 -13.23 -12.17
N ASP A 83 -10.79 -12.35 -12.47
CA ASP A 83 -10.58 -11.25 -13.41
C ASP A 83 -9.57 -10.23 -12.88
N GLU A 84 -9.47 -10.11 -11.58
CA GLU A 84 -8.49 -9.30 -10.88
C GLU A 84 -7.06 -9.77 -11.18
N TYR A 85 -6.75 -11.06 -10.99
CA TYR A 85 -5.44 -11.61 -11.36
C TYR A 85 -5.15 -11.46 -12.86
N LYS A 86 -6.13 -11.71 -13.72
CA LYS A 86 -6.01 -11.53 -15.16
C LYS A 86 -5.75 -10.07 -15.56
N PHE A 87 -6.23 -9.12 -14.77
CA PHE A 87 -6.05 -7.70 -15.04
C PHE A 87 -4.59 -7.28 -15.02
N TYR A 88 -3.81 -7.72 -14.03
CA TYR A 88 -2.45 -7.23 -13.84
C TYR A 88 -1.33 -8.29 -13.91
N LYS A 89 -1.64 -9.58 -14.07
CA LYS A 89 -0.64 -10.66 -14.09
C LYS A 89 0.46 -10.51 -15.15
N ASP A 90 0.14 -9.90 -16.28
CA ASP A 90 1.04 -9.75 -17.44
C ASP A 90 1.48 -8.29 -17.67
N LYS A 91 1.21 -7.38 -16.73
CA LYS A 91 1.52 -5.96 -16.85
C LYS A 91 2.32 -5.48 -15.66
N PRO A 92 3.35 -4.64 -15.86
CA PRO A 92 4.00 -3.99 -14.76
C PRO A 92 3.06 -2.98 -14.09
N TYR A 93 3.12 -2.91 -12.78
CA TYR A 93 2.34 -1.97 -11.97
C TYR A 93 3.11 -1.62 -10.69
N TYR A 94 2.78 -0.49 -10.09
CA TYR A 94 3.20 -0.15 -8.74
C TYR A 94 2.11 -0.57 -7.76
N TYR A 95 2.51 -1.17 -6.64
CA TYR A 95 1.58 -1.66 -5.63
C TYR A 95 1.83 -0.95 -4.31
N ILE A 96 0.82 -0.28 -3.77
CA ILE A 96 0.86 0.24 -2.40
C ILE A 96 0.61 -0.93 -1.46
N TRP A 97 1.70 -1.56 -1.03
CA TRP A 97 1.64 -2.78 -0.22
C TRP A 97 1.25 -2.51 1.23
N ARG A 98 1.66 -1.35 1.77
CA ARG A 98 1.32 -0.93 3.13
C ARG A 98 1.03 0.56 3.16
N PHE A 99 0.00 0.94 3.90
CA PHE A 99 -0.32 2.34 4.12
C PHE A 99 -1.02 2.53 5.46
N MET A 100 -0.49 3.41 6.30
CA MET A 100 -1.13 3.78 7.55
C MET A 100 -0.83 5.22 7.96
N ILE A 101 -1.78 5.84 8.64
CA ILE A 101 -1.59 7.07 9.43
C ILE A 101 -1.78 6.72 10.90
N ASP A 102 -0.86 7.15 11.75
CA ASP A 102 -0.94 6.93 13.20
C ASP A 102 -2.26 7.50 13.74
N LYS A 103 -2.90 6.75 14.64
CA LYS A 103 -4.22 7.07 15.22
C LYS A 103 -4.33 8.49 15.78
N ARG A 104 -3.21 9.06 16.27
CA ARG A 104 -3.14 10.43 16.81
C ARG A 104 -3.28 11.50 15.73
N PHE A 105 -3.10 11.15 14.47
CA PHE A 105 -3.02 12.07 13.34
C PHE A 105 -4.07 11.80 12.25
N GLN A 106 -4.89 10.78 12.41
CA GLN A 106 -6.01 10.50 11.49
C GLN A 106 -7.04 11.64 11.50
N GLY A 107 -7.85 11.72 10.44
CA GLY A 107 -8.90 12.74 10.29
C GLY A 107 -8.41 14.15 9.97
N ARG A 108 -7.11 14.34 9.69
CA ARG A 108 -6.48 15.67 9.44
C ARG A 108 -6.12 15.90 7.97
N GLY A 109 -6.56 15.01 7.08
CA GLY A 109 -6.23 15.09 5.65
C GLY A 109 -4.84 14.56 5.28
N TYR A 110 -4.02 14.14 6.25
CA TYR A 110 -2.63 13.70 6.01
C TYR A 110 -2.56 12.48 5.10
N GLY A 111 -3.49 11.53 5.22
CA GLY A 111 -3.54 10.36 4.36
C GLY A 111 -3.75 10.72 2.89
N ARG A 112 -4.63 11.67 2.59
CA ARG A 112 -4.88 12.14 1.22
C ARG A 112 -3.63 12.74 0.60
N GLU A 113 -2.95 13.60 1.34
CA GLU A 113 -1.72 14.23 0.87
C GLU A 113 -0.58 13.22 0.72
N ALA A 114 -0.46 12.24 1.64
CA ALA A 114 0.53 11.18 1.54
C ALA A 114 0.32 10.28 0.30
N ILE A 115 -0.91 9.89 0.00
CA ILE A 115 -1.22 9.14 -1.23
C ILE A 115 -0.89 9.97 -2.47
N ARG A 116 -1.22 11.28 -2.47
CA ARG A 116 -0.85 12.16 -3.59
C ARG A 116 0.67 12.17 -3.82
N GLN A 117 1.45 12.32 -2.76
CA GLN A 117 2.92 12.28 -2.81
C GLN A 117 3.44 10.92 -3.29
N ALA A 118 2.82 9.83 -2.85
CA ALA A 118 3.17 8.48 -3.29
C ALA A 118 2.91 8.29 -4.80
N ILE A 119 1.78 8.79 -5.31
CA ILE A 119 1.47 8.73 -6.73
C ILE A 119 2.44 9.59 -7.56
N GLU A 120 2.81 10.79 -7.09
CA GLU A 120 3.83 11.61 -7.75
C GLU A 120 5.20 10.89 -7.78
N PHE A 121 5.58 10.21 -6.70
CA PHE A 121 6.78 9.37 -6.69
C PHE A 121 6.67 8.22 -7.71
N VAL A 122 5.56 7.50 -7.72
CA VAL A 122 5.32 6.38 -8.65
C VAL A 122 5.40 6.86 -10.11
N LYS A 123 4.86 8.04 -10.43
CA LYS A 123 4.93 8.65 -11.77
C LYS A 123 6.35 9.02 -12.24
N THR A 124 7.33 9.00 -11.36
CA THR A 124 8.74 9.09 -11.78
C THR A 124 9.26 7.78 -12.35
N PHE A 125 8.50 6.69 -12.27
CA PHE A 125 8.83 5.36 -12.77
C PHE A 125 10.21 4.86 -12.30
N PRO A 126 10.48 4.81 -10.98
CA PRO A 126 11.82 4.53 -10.47
C PRO A 126 12.34 3.12 -10.80
N CYS A 127 11.48 2.19 -11.19
CA CYS A 127 11.84 0.82 -11.62
C CYS A 127 11.51 0.53 -13.08
N GLY A 128 10.62 1.29 -13.69
CA GLY A 128 10.12 1.08 -15.03
C GLY A 128 8.71 1.62 -15.21
N GLU A 129 8.30 1.79 -16.45
CA GLU A 129 6.96 2.28 -16.77
C GLU A 129 5.88 1.33 -16.28
N ALA A 130 4.78 1.89 -15.85
CA ALA A 130 3.58 1.17 -15.45
C ALA A 130 2.34 2.00 -15.79
N GLU A 131 1.27 1.32 -16.16
CA GLU A 131 -0.01 1.97 -16.49
C GLU A 131 -0.84 2.26 -15.23
N TYR A 132 -0.62 1.47 -14.18
CA TYR A 132 -1.46 1.50 -12.98
C TYR A 132 -0.65 1.52 -11.69
N CYS A 133 -1.21 2.19 -10.70
CA CYS A 133 -0.92 1.98 -9.30
C CYS A 133 -2.06 1.16 -8.68
N VAL A 134 -1.73 0.10 -7.97
CA VAL A 134 -2.67 -0.87 -7.41
C VAL A 134 -2.56 -0.86 -5.89
N LEU A 135 -3.62 -1.19 -5.21
CA LEU A 135 -3.64 -1.51 -3.77
C LEU A 135 -4.74 -2.52 -3.48
N SER A 136 -4.68 -3.13 -2.31
CA SER A 136 -5.77 -3.97 -1.82
C SER A 136 -6.22 -3.57 -0.41
N TYR A 137 -7.41 -3.97 -0.02
CA TYR A 137 -7.98 -3.76 1.30
C TYR A 137 -9.03 -4.82 1.63
N SER A 138 -9.19 -5.10 2.93
CA SER A 138 -10.23 -6.00 3.40
C SER A 138 -11.63 -5.47 3.02
N PRO A 139 -12.54 -6.32 2.51
CA PRO A 139 -13.92 -5.93 2.20
C PRO A 139 -14.69 -5.39 3.41
N THR A 140 -14.29 -5.76 4.60
CA THR A 140 -14.88 -5.26 5.86
C THR A 140 -14.34 -3.88 6.26
N ASN A 141 -13.30 -3.38 5.60
CA ASN A 141 -12.70 -2.06 5.86
C ASN A 141 -13.37 -0.96 5.02
N GLU A 142 -14.64 -0.68 5.32
CA GLU A 142 -15.43 0.36 4.65
C GLU A 142 -14.77 1.75 4.67
N ALA A 143 -13.99 2.04 5.71
CA ALA A 143 -13.27 3.31 5.83
C ALA A 143 -12.16 3.41 4.78
N ALA A 144 -11.41 2.33 4.56
CA ALA A 144 -10.38 2.26 3.53
C ALA A 144 -11.01 2.38 2.13
N LYS A 145 -12.08 1.63 1.85
CA LYS A 145 -12.81 1.72 0.59
C LYS A 145 -13.16 3.15 0.24
N LYS A 146 -13.93 3.83 1.10
CA LYS A 146 -14.35 5.23 0.90
C LYS A 146 -13.16 6.18 0.75
N PHE A 147 -12.09 5.94 1.52
CA PHE A 147 -10.89 6.75 1.43
C PHE A 147 -10.22 6.59 0.07
N TYR A 148 -9.97 5.37 -0.41
CA TYR A 148 -9.31 5.12 -1.68
C TYR A 148 -10.13 5.58 -2.88
N GLU A 149 -11.46 5.35 -2.88
CA GLU A 149 -12.37 5.93 -3.87
C GLU A 149 -12.25 7.46 -3.91
N SER A 150 -12.17 8.11 -2.74
CA SER A 150 -12.06 9.58 -2.63
C SER A 150 -10.75 10.17 -3.16
N VAL A 151 -9.73 9.35 -3.37
CA VAL A 151 -8.44 9.73 -3.96
C VAL A 151 -8.23 9.17 -5.36
N GLY A 152 -9.29 8.61 -5.97
CA GLY A 152 -9.34 8.26 -7.37
C GLY A 152 -9.07 6.79 -7.71
N PHE A 153 -8.90 5.93 -6.72
CA PHE A 153 -8.84 4.49 -6.97
C PHE A 153 -10.22 3.94 -7.30
N VAL A 154 -10.26 3.02 -8.24
CA VAL A 154 -11.47 2.32 -8.68
C VAL A 154 -11.30 0.84 -8.37
N GLU A 155 -12.26 0.25 -7.65
CA GLU A 155 -12.26 -1.18 -7.35
C GLU A 155 -12.37 -1.99 -8.64
N ILE A 156 -11.56 -3.03 -8.77
CA ILE A 156 -11.68 -3.99 -9.85
C ILE A 156 -12.83 -4.92 -9.49
N ASN A 157 -13.98 -4.69 -10.14
CA ASN A 157 -15.12 -5.58 -10.00
C ASN A 157 -14.92 -6.79 -10.91
N GLY A 158 -14.53 -7.91 -10.32
CA GLY A 158 -14.64 -9.20 -11.00
C GLY A 158 -16.04 -9.79 -10.74
N ASP A 159 -16.64 -10.42 -11.73
CA ASP A 159 -17.80 -11.31 -11.54
C ASP A 159 -17.40 -12.57 -10.76
N GLY A 160 -16.30 -12.49 -10.04
CA GLY A 160 -15.60 -13.60 -9.44
C GLY A 160 -15.98 -13.85 -8.00
N TYR A 161 -15.85 -15.07 -7.68
CA TYR A 161 -15.88 -15.65 -6.37
C TYR A 161 -14.87 -14.93 -5.44
N TYR A 162 -15.41 -14.17 -4.49
CA TYR A 162 -14.65 -13.68 -3.36
C TYR A 162 -15.08 -14.47 -2.12
N GLU A 163 -14.15 -15.15 -1.48
CA GLU A 163 -14.40 -15.65 -0.13
C GLU A 163 -14.54 -14.46 0.84
N GLU A 164 -15.20 -14.69 1.98
CA GLU A 164 -15.53 -13.64 2.96
C GLU A 164 -14.28 -12.87 3.46
N ASN A 165 -13.10 -13.46 3.30
CA ASN A 165 -11.81 -12.91 3.73
C ASN A 165 -10.89 -12.44 2.60
N ASP A 166 -11.33 -12.51 1.34
CA ASP A 166 -10.51 -12.07 0.21
C ASP A 166 -10.39 -10.54 0.18
N GLU A 167 -9.18 -10.05 -0.03
CA GLU A 167 -8.95 -8.62 -0.22
C GLU A 167 -9.57 -8.14 -1.54
N ARG A 168 -9.99 -6.88 -1.56
CA ARG A 168 -10.47 -6.18 -2.76
C ARG A 168 -9.33 -5.37 -3.33
N SER A 169 -9.04 -5.53 -4.60
CA SER A 169 -8.07 -4.69 -5.29
C SER A 169 -8.73 -3.46 -5.91
N ALA A 170 -8.01 -2.35 -5.84
CA ALA A 170 -8.38 -1.12 -6.52
C ALA A 170 -7.18 -0.55 -7.29
N VAL A 171 -7.47 0.09 -8.40
CA VAL A 171 -6.49 0.62 -9.33
C VAL A 171 -6.66 2.10 -9.56
N LEU A 172 -5.54 2.78 -9.74
CA LEU A 172 -5.49 4.17 -10.22
C LEU A 172 -4.64 4.19 -11.48
N LYS A 173 -5.16 4.75 -12.54
CA LYS A 173 -4.40 4.97 -13.78
C LYS A 173 -3.38 6.09 -13.56
N LEU A 174 -2.12 5.84 -13.95
CA LEU A 174 -0.98 6.74 -13.76
C LEU A 174 -0.87 7.81 -14.86
#